data_22a723ed9e0ae0b32425c21757658d7b
#
_entry.id   22a723ed9e0ae0b32425c21757658d7b
#
_cell.length_a   1.000
_cell.length_b   1.000
_cell.length_c   1.000
_cell.angle_alpha   90.00
_cell.angle_beta   90.00
_cell.angle_gamma   90.00
#
_symmetry.space_group_name_H-M   'P 1'
#
loop_
_entity.id
_entity.type
_entity.pdbx_description
1 polymer ?
#
loop_
_entity_poly.entity_id
_entity_poly.type
_entity_poly.pdbx_seq_one_letter_code
_entity_poly.pdbx_strand_id
1 'polypeptide(L)'
;LKYLNKNKKIDINTAFFNYKNSFKFKKKYKEFKIITANNVFAHVPDLRDFALGVKNILSNKGLFIFEVSYLVDVLKKLTFDTIYHEHMSYHSLKPLIKFFHSINLEVIDFDLIEAQGGSIRIFVSHKGVYKVKKNKIMKQIKIEKNQGLFTRQKYLNFDKRIKNQKEKIKKLINKNLYKRKLIVGYGAPAKVTTFCHVFNIGNKDIKYIVDDNDLKQNKFTPGKNIKIINFNRLKNINFDFIIILAWNFAKPIAKKLKENFKNKRFKIIIPFPKLKII
;
A
#
# COMPACT_ATOMS: atom_id res chain seq x y z
N LEU A 1 -5.33 15.59 14.03
CA LEU A 1 -4.96 17.01 14.00
C LEU A 1 -4.92 17.67 15.38
N LYS A 2 -5.96 17.46 16.27
CA LYS A 2 -5.96 18.01 17.64
C LYS A 2 -4.72 17.68 18.48
N TYR A 3 -4.13 16.48 18.30
CA TYR A 3 -2.91 16.08 19.02
C TYR A 3 -1.64 16.77 18.51
N LEU A 4 -1.56 17.08 17.21
CA LEU A 4 -0.42 17.75 16.61
C LEU A 4 -0.39 19.25 16.95
N ASN A 5 -1.54 19.89 17.11
CA ASN A 5 -1.63 21.32 17.47
C ASN A 5 -1.10 21.62 18.90
N LYS A 6 -0.93 20.62 19.76
CA LYS A 6 -0.34 20.83 21.09
C LYS A 6 1.17 21.05 21.03
N ASN A 7 1.82 20.69 19.92
CA ASN A 7 3.25 20.90 19.75
C ASN A 7 3.50 22.22 18.98
N LYS A 8 3.78 23.30 19.69
CA LYS A 8 4.04 24.65 19.13
C LYS A 8 5.16 24.72 18.09
N LYS A 9 5.92 23.62 17.90
CA LYS A 9 7.00 23.52 16.90
C LYS A 9 6.54 23.02 15.53
N ILE A 10 5.27 22.60 15.39
CA ILE A 10 4.73 22.05 14.15
C ILE A 10 3.64 22.98 13.63
N ASP A 11 3.83 23.54 12.44
CA ASP A 11 2.82 24.32 11.75
C ASP A 11 2.01 23.39 10.82
N ILE A 12 0.69 23.33 11.01
CA ILE A 12 -0.21 22.43 10.29
C ILE A 12 -1.03 23.21 9.29
N ASN A 13 -1.00 22.77 8.04
CA ASN A 13 -1.87 23.28 7.00
C ASN A 13 -2.76 22.15 6.45
N THR A 14 -4.06 22.38 6.32
CA THR A 14 -5.05 21.39 5.87
C THR A 14 -5.43 21.52 4.39
N ALA A 15 -4.88 22.52 3.68
CA ALA A 15 -5.11 22.69 2.26
C ALA A 15 -4.43 21.60 1.44
N PHE A 16 -5.04 21.20 0.34
CA PHE A 16 -4.37 20.33 -0.63
C PHE A 16 -3.12 21.01 -1.17
N PHE A 17 -2.00 20.27 -1.16
CA PHE A 17 -0.76 20.74 -1.72
C PHE A 17 -0.78 20.61 -3.24
N ASN A 18 -0.57 21.73 -3.94
CA ASN A 18 -0.51 21.82 -5.39
C ASN A 18 0.36 23.03 -5.81
N TYR A 19 0.58 23.22 -7.11
CA TYR A 19 1.39 24.33 -7.62
C TYR A 19 0.85 25.69 -7.17
N LYS A 20 -0.45 25.94 -7.32
CA LYS A 20 -1.10 27.22 -6.90
C LYS A 20 -0.89 27.49 -5.40
N ASN A 21 -1.12 26.51 -4.55
CA ASN A 21 -0.98 26.68 -3.10
C ASN A 21 0.49 26.76 -2.66
N SER A 22 1.43 26.24 -3.45
CA SER A 22 2.87 26.34 -3.14
C SER A 22 3.37 27.77 -3.03
N PHE A 23 2.78 28.73 -3.76
CA PHE A 23 3.14 30.16 -3.64
C PHE A 23 2.82 30.73 -2.25
N LYS A 24 1.73 30.29 -1.61
CA LYS A 24 1.40 30.69 -0.23
C LYS A 24 2.45 30.17 0.76
N PHE A 25 2.90 28.94 0.58
CA PHE A 25 3.97 28.35 1.40
C PHE A 25 5.30 29.08 1.17
N LYS A 26 5.64 29.38 -0.09
CA LYS A 26 6.86 30.14 -0.43
C LYS A 26 6.86 31.53 0.19
N LYS A 27 5.72 32.23 0.16
CA LYS A 27 5.56 33.55 0.78
C LYS A 27 5.78 33.48 2.30
N LYS A 28 5.23 32.43 2.97
CA LYS A 28 5.29 32.29 4.45
C LYS A 28 6.64 31.75 4.95
N TYR A 29 7.18 30.72 4.27
CA TYR A 29 8.34 29.96 4.77
C TYR A 29 9.60 30.12 3.91
N LYS A 30 9.51 30.86 2.80
CA LYS A 30 10.55 31.00 1.76
C LYS A 30 10.75 29.66 1.04
N GLU A 31 11.79 28.91 1.39
CA GLU A 31 12.16 27.67 0.71
C GLU A 31 12.49 26.57 1.75
N PHE A 32 12.32 25.34 1.31
CA PHE A 32 12.55 24.16 2.16
C PHE A 32 13.78 23.40 1.68
N LYS A 33 14.68 23.06 2.62
CA LYS A 33 15.86 22.22 2.34
C LYS A 33 15.47 20.75 2.14
N ILE A 34 14.45 20.28 2.86
CA ILE A 34 13.94 18.91 2.77
C ILE A 34 12.42 18.95 2.67
N ILE A 35 11.90 18.26 1.67
CA ILE A 35 10.46 18.02 1.50
C ILE A 35 10.25 16.49 1.46
N THR A 36 9.32 15.98 2.24
CA THR A 36 9.01 14.55 2.24
C THR A 36 7.55 14.27 1.87
N ALA A 37 7.30 13.16 1.14
CA ALA A 37 5.97 12.70 0.77
C ALA A 37 5.88 11.17 0.84
N ASN A 38 5.65 10.63 2.05
CA ASN A 38 5.57 9.19 2.27
C ASN A 38 4.14 8.70 2.05
N ASN A 39 3.94 7.81 1.06
CA ASN A 39 2.63 7.30 0.65
C ASN A 39 1.62 8.41 0.31
N VAL A 40 2.08 9.48 -0.34
CA VAL A 40 1.27 10.62 -0.79
C VAL A 40 1.32 10.74 -2.30
N PHE A 41 2.51 10.66 -2.91
CA PHE A 41 2.73 10.94 -4.32
C PHE A 41 1.91 10.05 -5.26
N ALA A 42 1.58 8.81 -4.86
CA ALA A 42 0.71 7.91 -5.62
C ALA A 42 -0.81 8.25 -5.49
N HIS A 43 -1.18 9.13 -4.55
CA HIS A 43 -2.57 9.49 -4.25
C HIS A 43 -2.99 10.83 -4.85
N VAL A 44 -2.07 11.57 -5.48
CA VAL A 44 -2.40 12.87 -6.05
C VAL A 44 -2.99 12.72 -7.44
N PRO A 45 -4.08 13.44 -7.77
CA PRO A 45 -4.73 13.34 -9.07
C PRO A 45 -3.89 13.89 -10.21
N ASP A 46 -3.10 14.92 -9.96
CA ASP A 46 -2.18 15.52 -10.92
C ASP A 46 -0.75 15.54 -10.37
N LEU A 47 0.04 14.56 -10.81
CA LEU A 47 1.45 14.42 -10.41
C LEU A 47 2.31 15.60 -10.86
N ARG A 48 1.99 16.19 -12.02
CA ARG A 48 2.76 17.31 -12.56
C ARG A 48 2.52 18.59 -11.76
N ASP A 49 1.28 18.88 -11.44
CA ASP A 49 0.91 20.03 -10.61
C ASP A 49 1.54 19.92 -9.21
N PHE A 50 1.46 18.73 -8.58
CA PHE A 50 2.11 18.47 -7.30
C PHE A 50 3.64 18.67 -7.37
N ALA A 51 4.30 18.08 -8.36
CA ALA A 51 5.76 18.15 -8.49
C ALA A 51 6.26 19.56 -8.84
N LEU A 52 5.50 20.33 -9.61
CA LEU A 52 5.77 21.76 -9.85
C LEU A 52 5.62 22.57 -8.56
N GLY A 53 4.64 22.24 -7.72
CA GLY A 53 4.50 22.81 -6.38
C GLY A 53 5.72 22.55 -5.50
N VAL A 54 6.19 21.31 -5.48
CA VAL A 54 7.43 20.94 -4.78
C VAL A 54 8.62 21.73 -5.33
N LYS A 55 8.79 21.76 -6.65
CA LYS A 55 9.88 22.51 -7.30
C LYS A 55 9.88 23.99 -6.90
N ASN A 56 8.70 24.60 -6.83
CA ASN A 56 8.58 26.03 -6.50
C ASN A 56 9.07 26.38 -5.10
N ILE A 57 8.90 25.45 -4.12
CA ILE A 57 9.27 25.69 -2.72
C ILE A 57 10.55 24.98 -2.29
N LEU A 58 11.12 24.14 -3.15
CA LEU A 58 12.38 23.45 -2.88
C LEU A 58 13.56 24.43 -3.04
N SER A 59 14.41 24.54 -2.03
CA SER A 59 15.62 25.39 -2.12
C SER A 59 16.59 24.85 -3.18
N ASN A 60 17.49 25.71 -3.67
CA ASN A 60 18.45 25.36 -4.73
C ASN A 60 19.24 24.07 -4.43
N LYS A 61 19.65 23.86 -3.19
CA LYS A 61 20.31 22.63 -2.71
C LYS A 61 19.35 21.74 -1.90
N GLY A 62 18.05 21.84 -2.14
CA GLY A 62 17.04 21.07 -1.43
C GLY A 62 16.88 19.65 -1.99
N LEU A 63 16.34 18.76 -1.14
CA LEU A 63 15.98 17.39 -1.48
C LEU A 63 14.48 17.16 -1.32
N PHE A 64 13.85 16.66 -2.37
CA PHE A 64 12.52 16.07 -2.30
C PHE A 64 12.64 14.56 -2.20
N ILE A 65 12.14 14.00 -1.10
CA ILE A 65 12.22 12.57 -0.80
C ILE A 65 10.79 12.02 -0.73
N PHE A 66 10.45 11.05 -1.57
CA PHE A 66 9.14 10.44 -1.50
C PHE A 66 9.22 8.92 -1.55
N GLU A 67 8.22 8.29 -0.94
CA GLU A 67 8.09 6.84 -0.89
C GLU A 67 6.73 6.42 -1.45
N VAL A 68 6.74 5.44 -2.36
CA VAL A 68 5.56 4.90 -3.02
C VAL A 68 5.68 3.41 -3.23
N SER A 69 4.57 2.71 -3.39
CA SER A 69 4.56 1.30 -3.76
C SER A 69 5.35 1.07 -5.05
N TYR A 70 6.28 0.11 -5.02
CA TYR A 70 7.11 -0.20 -6.18
C TYR A 70 6.38 -1.19 -7.10
N LEU A 71 6.10 -0.79 -8.34
CA LEU A 71 5.32 -1.58 -9.29
C LEU A 71 5.90 -2.99 -9.53
N VAL A 72 7.24 -3.12 -9.52
CA VAL A 72 7.91 -4.43 -9.63
C VAL A 72 7.48 -5.37 -8.52
N ASP A 73 7.45 -4.87 -7.28
CA ASP A 73 7.03 -5.66 -6.12
C ASP A 73 5.53 -5.95 -6.14
N VAL A 74 4.70 -5.00 -6.55
CA VAL A 74 3.25 -5.20 -6.73
C VAL A 74 3.00 -6.39 -7.66
N LEU A 75 3.64 -6.41 -8.83
CA LEU A 75 3.49 -7.50 -9.79
C LEU A 75 4.12 -8.81 -9.32
N LYS A 76 5.30 -8.76 -8.68
CA LYS A 76 6.02 -9.94 -8.18
C LYS A 76 5.27 -10.62 -7.02
N LYS A 77 4.84 -9.84 -6.05
CA LYS A 77 4.20 -10.31 -4.80
C LYS A 77 2.68 -10.47 -4.92
N LEU A 78 2.13 -10.19 -6.11
CA LEU A 78 0.69 -10.32 -6.40
C LEU A 78 -0.18 -9.44 -5.48
N THR A 79 0.26 -8.24 -5.15
CA THR A 79 -0.45 -7.33 -4.26
C THR A 79 -1.51 -6.51 -5.01
N PHE A 80 -2.32 -7.16 -5.84
CA PHE A 80 -3.37 -6.52 -6.64
C PHE A 80 -4.43 -5.83 -5.78
N ASP A 81 -4.59 -6.24 -4.54
CA ASP A 81 -5.52 -5.66 -3.58
C ASP A 81 -5.18 -4.21 -3.19
N THR A 82 -3.98 -3.76 -3.54
CA THR A 82 -3.62 -2.33 -3.45
C THR A 82 -4.21 -1.48 -4.58
N ILE A 83 -4.82 -2.10 -5.61
CA ILE A 83 -5.47 -1.38 -6.71
C ILE A 83 -6.87 -0.97 -6.29
N TYR A 84 -7.00 0.22 -5.73
CA TYR A 84 -8.23 0.85 -5.31
C TYR A 84 -8.17 2.37 -5.51
N HIS A 85 -9.31 3.06 -5.35
CA HIS A 85 -9.50 4.45 -5.76
C HIS A 85 -8.48 5.46 -5.21
N GLU A 86 -7.87 5.22 -4.05
CA GLU A 86 -6.85 6.12 -3.49
C GLU A 86 -5.49 6.01 -4.20
N HIS A 87 -5.16 4.83 -4.76
CA HIS A 87 -3.91 4.62 -5.49
C HIS A 87 -4.09 4.95 -6.98
N MET A 88 -3.98 6.22 -7.32
CA MET A 88 -4.23 6.73 -8.66
C MET A 88 -3.12 6.40 -9.65
N SER A 89 -1.90 6.13 -9.16
CA SER A 89 -0.74 5.82 -9.99
C SER A 89 0.17 4.77 -9.36
N TYR A 90 0.86 4.00 -10.22
CA TYR A 90 1.86 3.01 -9.84
C TYR A 90 3.19 3.37 -10.48
N HIS A 91 4.26 3.28 -9.70
CA HIS A 91 5.53 3.85 -10.07
C HIS A 91 6.64 2.81 -10.26
N SER A 92 7.50 3.08 -11.23
CA SER A 92 8.80 2.44 -11.40
C SER A 92 9.86 3.48 -11.74
N LEU A 93 11.12 3.12 -11.61
CA LEU A 93 12.22 4.08 -11.65
C LEU A 93 12.36 4.77 -13.03
N LYS A 94 12.28 4.01 -14.12
CA LYS A 94 12.47 4.55 -15.49
C LYS A 94 11.44 5.65 -15.86
N PRO A 95 10.12 5.49 -15.65
CA PRO A 95 9.15 6.56 -15.89
C PRO A 95 9.35 7.77 -14.97
N LEU A 96 9.68 7.55 -13.68
CA LEU A 96 9.92 8.64 -12.73
C LEU A 96 11.09 9.53 -13.15
N ILE A 97 12.19 8.95 -13.63
CA ILE A 97 13.33 9.72 -14.14
C ILE A 97 12.91 10.60 -15.30
N LYS A 98 12.17 10.07 -16.28
CA LYS A 98 11.66 10.85 -17.41
C LYS A 98 10.74 11.99 -16.95
N PHE A 99 9.85 11.68 -16.02
CA PHE A 99 8.90 12.63 -15.48
C PHE A 99 9.60 13.81 -14.80
N PHE A 100 10.49 13.56 -13.84
CA PHE A 100 11.20 14.63 -13.14
C PHE A 100 12.11 15.43 -14.06
N HIS A 101 12.78 14.76 -15.00
CA HIS A 101 13.59 15.45 -16.00
C HIS A 101 12.77 16.45 -16.85
N SER A 102 11.51 16.11 -17.19
CA SER A 102 10.62 16.96 -17.99
C SER A 102 10.23 18.27 -17.31
N ILE A 103 10.47 18.38 -16.01
CA ILE A 103 10.20 19.60 -15.21
C ILE A 103 11.46 20.21 -14.61
N ASN A 104 12.64 19.88 -15.16
CA ASN A 104 13.95 20.33 -14.67
C ASN A 104 14.23 19.96 -13.20
N LEU A 105 13.76 18.81 -12.77
CA LEU A 105 14.20 18.10 -11.58
C LEU A 105 14.93 16.83 -11.98
N GLU A 106 15.73 16.26 -11.08
CA GLU A 106 16.54 15.08 -11.37
C GLU A 106 16.44 14.07 -10.24
N VAL A 107 16.19 12.80 -10.59
CA VAL A 107 16.31 11.68 -9.66
C VAL A 107 17.79 11.39 -9.45
N ILE A 108 18.29 11.63 -8.24
CA ILE A 108 19.72 11.49 -7.90
C ILE A 108 20.06 10.12 -7.31
N ASP A 109 19.11 9.52 -6.58
CA ASP A 109 19.27 8.19 -5.94
C ASP A 109 17.90 7.57 -5.65
N PHE A 110 17.88 6.31 -5.26
CA PHE A 110 16.70 5.60 -4.75
C PHE A 110 17.10 4.52 -3.75
N ASP A 111 16.16 4.10 -2.89
CA ASP A 111 16.28 2.91 -2.06
C ASP A 111 15.04 2.03 -2.20
N LEU A 112 15.25 0.70 -2.13
CA LEU A 112 14.17 -0.27 -2.06
C LEU A 112 13.84 -0.54 -0.59
N ILE A 113 12.57 -0.40 -0.23
CA ILE A 113 12.08 -0.50 1.15
C ILE A 113 11.08 -1.66 1.22
N GLU A 114 11.16 -2.49 2.26
CA GLU A 114 10.25 -3.64 2.43
C GLU A 114 8.84 -3.25 2.93
N ALA A 115 8.66 -2.00 3.36
CA ALA A 115 7.39 -1.50 3.86
C ALA A 115 6.25 -1.70 2.85
N GLN A 116 5.01 -1.83 3.35
CA GLN A 116 3.77 -1.93 2.57
C GLN A 116 3.75 -3.05 1.49
N GLY A 117 4.61 -4.07 1.64
CA GLY A 117 4.75 -5.13 0.64
C GLY A 117 5.82 -4.87 -0.42
N GLY A 118 6.51 -3.74 -0.36
CA GLY A 118 7.60 -3.29 -1.22
C GLY A 118 7.36 -1.91 -1.77
N SER A 119 8.23 -0.98 -1.39
CA SER A 119 8.21 0.43 -1.76
C SER A 119 9.53 0.83 -2.41
N ILE A 120 9.49 1.90 -3.17
CA ILE A 120 10.67 2.61 -3.64
C ILE A 120 10.68 4.01 -3.04
N ARG A 121 11.79 4.37 -2.40
CA ARG A 121 12.06 5.73 -1.92
C ARG A 121 12.95 6.42 -2.93
N ILE A 122 12.53 7.56 -3.42
CA ILE A 122 13.20 8.32 -4.47
C ILE A 122 13.73 9.62 -3.88
N PHE A 123 14.95 9.97 -4.27
CA PHE A 123 15.61 11.22 -3.92
C PHE A 123 15.68 12.09 -5.17
N VAL A 124 15.09 13.28 -5.09
CA VAL A 124 14.99 14.23 -6.21
C VAL A 124 15.57 15.56 -5.78
N SER A 125 16.24 16.26 -6.70
CA SER A 125 16.75 17.62 -6.53
C SER A 125 16.57 18.45 -7.81
N HIS A 126 16.92 19.72 -7.75
CA HIS A 126 17.12 20.50 -8.98
C HIS A 126 18.20 19.85 -9.84
N LYS A 127 18.01 19.90 -11.17
CA LYS A 127 18.92 19.29 -12.15
C LYS A 127 20.33 19.84 -12.02
N GLY A 128 21.32 18.94 -11.99
CA GLY A 128 22.75 19.30 -11.95
C GLY A 128 23.28 19.70 -10.59
N VAL A 129 22.47 19.70 -9.52
CA VAL A 129 22.91 20.14 -8.17
C VAL A 129 23.69 19.04 -7.44
N TYR A 130 23.27 17.80 -7.59
CA TYR A 130 23.92 16.67 -6.93
C TYR A 130 24.43 15.65 -7.94
N LYS A 131 25.46 14.89 -7.53
CA LYS A 131 25.98 13.77 -8.33
C LYS A 131 24.96 12.63 -8.36
N VAL A 132 24.49 12.30 -9.55
CA VAL A 132 23.54 11.20 -9.77
C VAL A 132 24.24 9.85 -9.59
N LYS A 133 23.63 8.93 -8.87
CA LYS A 133 24.09 7.53 -8.70
C LYS A 133 23.84 6.70 -9.97
N LYS A 134 24.37 7.15 -11.13
CA LYS A 134 24.06 6.60 -12.47
C LYS A 134 24.14 5.08 -12.53
N ASN A 135 25.23 4.47 -12.02
CA ASN A 135 25.43 3.02 -12.07
C ASN A 135 24.33 2.25 -11.29
N LYS A 136 23.97 2.72 -10.09
CA LYS A 136 22.89 2.13 -9.28
C LYS A 136 21.55 2.22 -10.01
N ILE A 137 21.24 3.38 -10.56
CA ILE A 137 20.01 3.67 -11.29
C ILE A 137 19.92 2.81 -12.56
N MET A 138 20.97 2.78 -13.39
CA MET A 138 20.99 1.99 -14.62
C MET A 138 20.88 0.48 -14.36
N LYS A 139 21.52 -0.02 -13.29
CA LYS A 139 21.37 -1.41 -12.85
C LYS A 139 19.91 -1.73 -12.54
N GLN A 140 19.21 -0.84 -11.81
CA GLN A 140 17.80 -1.05 -11.46
C GLN A 140 16.88 -0.97 -12.67
N ILE A 141 17.11 -0.04 -13.60
CA ILE A 141 16.35 0.05 -14.86
C ILE A 141 16.54 -1.24 -15.69
N LYS A 142 17.76 -1.80 -15.73
CA LYS A 142 18.02 -3.09 -16.40
C LYS A 142 17.21 -4.21 -15.73
N ILE A 143 17.13 -4.23 -14.40
CA ILE A 143 16.29 -5.20 -13.66
C ILE A 143 14.81 -5.03 -14.03
N GLU A 144 14.27 -3.81 -14.04
CA GLU A 144 12.89 -3.51 -14.45
C GLU A 144 12.60 -4.05 -15.86
N LYS A 145 13.51 -3.77 -16.81
CA LYS A 145 13.41 -4.25 -18.21
C LYS A 145 13.46 -5.77 -18.29
N ASN A 146 14.44 -6.41 -17.65
CA ASN A 146 14.63 -7.87 -17.68
C ASN A 146 13.45 -8.62 -17.04
N GLN A 147 12.76 -8.00 -16.08
CA GLN A 147 11.53 -8.55 -15.49
C GLN A 147 10.29 -8.34 -16.38
N GLY A 148 10.47 -7.76 -17.57
CA GLY A 148 9.40 -7.52 -18.51
C GLY A 148 8.43 -6.42 -18.12
N LEU A 149 8.81 -5.50 -17.19
CA LEU A 149 7.92 -4.49 -16.64
C LEU A 149 7.24 -3.61 -17.70
N PHE A 150 7.88 -3.44 -18.86
CA PHE A 150 7.40 -2.60 -19.97
C PHE A 150 6.75 -3.40 -21.09
N THR A 151 6.39 -4.67 -20.86
CA THR A 151 5.75 -5.54 -21.84
C THR A 151 4.32 -5.88 -21.44
N ARG A 152 3.41 -5.92 -22.42
CA ARG A 152 2.01 -6.36 -22.22
C ARG A 152 1.93 -7.74 -21.56
N GLN A 153 2.82 -8.64 -21.95
CA GLN A 153 2.83 -10.03 -21.44
C GLN A 153 2.99 -10.11 -19.92
N LYS A 154 3.76 -9.18 -19.32
CA LYS A 154 3.92 -9.12 -17.85
C LYS A 154 2.59 -8.93 -17.14
N TYR A 155 1.73 -8.05 -17.67
CA TYR A 155 0.42 -7.72 -17.08
C TYR A 155 -0.61 -8.82 -17.34
N LEU A 156 -0.59 -9.45 -18.51
CA LEU A 156 -1.42 -10.64 -18.79
C LEU A 156 -1.07 -11.79 -17.84
N ASN A 157 0.20 -12.00 -17.57
CA ASN A 157 0.65 -13.01 -16.62
C ASN A 157 0.24 -12.65 -15.16
N PHE A 158 0.23 -11.37 -14.82
CA PHE A 158 -0.24 -10.89 -13.52
C PHE A 158 -1.74 -11.20 -13.35
N ASP A 159 -2.57 -10.87 -14.33
CA ASP A 159 -4.00 -11.19 -14.33
C ASP A 159 -4.24 -12.71 -14.21
N LYS A 160 -3.56 -13.54 -15.00
CA LYS A 160 -3.64 -15.00 -14.90
C LYS A 160 -3.30 -15.51 -13.49
N ARG A 161 -2.28 -14.93 -12.86
CA ARG A 161 -1.90 -15.28 -11.49
C ARG A 161 -2.97 -14.89 -10.46
N ILE A 162 -3.64 -13.75 -10.63
CA ILE A 162 -4.76 -13.32 -9.78
C ILE A 162 -5.91 -14.32 -9.92
N LYS A 163 -6.30 -14.68 -11.15
CA LYS A 163 -7.35 -15.66 -11.42
C LYS A 163 -7.05 -17.02 -10.78
N ASN A 164 -5.85 -17.53 -10.95
CA ASN A 164 -5.43 -18.79 -10.32
C ASN A 164 -5.46 -18.72 -8.78
N GLN A 165 -5.08 -17.57 -8.21
CA GLN A 165 -5.13 -17.39 -6.76
C GLN A 165 -6.56 -17.31 -6.23
N LYS A 166 -7.46 -16.64 -6.96
CA LYS A 166 -8.90 -16.60 -6.70
C LYS A 166 -9.47 -18.01 -6.62
N GLU A 167 -9.23 -18.83 -7.64
CA GLU A 167 -9.73 -20.22 -7.70
C GLU A 167 -9.25 -21.05 -6.49
N LYS A 168 -7.96 -20.96 -6.16
CA LYS A 168 -7.40 -21.67 -5.00
C LYS A 168 -8.08 -21.26 -3.69
N ILE A 169 -8.26 -19.95 -3.47
CA ILE A 169 -8.88 -19.43 -2.25
C ILE A 169 -10.37 -19.78 -2.22
N LYS A 170 -11.11 -19.61 -3.33
CA LYS A 170 -12.54 -20.01 -3.42
C LYS A 170 -12.72 -21.51 -3.17
N LYS A 171 -11.89 -22.35 -3.79
CA LYS A 171 -11.93 -23.81 -3.56
C LYS A 171 -11.69 -24.15 -2.08
N LEU A 172 -10.73 -23.49 -1.42
CA LEU A 172 -10.45 -23.67 -0.01
C LEU A 172 -11.65 -23.26 0.86
N ILE A 173 -12.22 -22.07 0.61
CA ILE A 173 -13.37 -21.55 1.35
C ILE A 173 -14.56 -22.49 1.17
N ASN A 174 -14.96 -22.81 -0.05
CA ASN A 174 -16.13 -23.64 -0.35
C ASN A 174 -16.01 -25.04 0.26
N LYS A 175 -14.82 -25.68 0.18
CA LYS A 175 -14.56 -26.98 0.83
C LYS A 175 -14.80 -26.94 2.34
N ASN A 176 -14.44 -25.84 3.00
CA ASN A 176 -14.59 -25.71 4.45
C ASN A 176 -16.03 -25.32 4.84
N LEU A 177 -16.68 -24.46 4.07
CA LEU A 177 -18.10 -24.13 4.26
C LEU A 177 -18.99 -25.37 4.08
N TYR A 178 -18.71 -26.21 3.07
CA TYR A 178 -19.42 -27.49 2.89
C TYR A 178 -19.32 -28.39 4.12
N LYS A 179 -18.18 -28.35 4.82
CA LYS A 179 -17.96 -29.04 6.09
C LYS A 179 -18.48 -28.29 7.32
N ARG A 180 -19.31 -27.28 7.13
CA ARG A 180 -19.88 -26.40 8.17
C ARG A 180 -18.81 -25.73 9.08
N LYS A 181 -17.62 -25.49 8.52
CA LYS A 181 -16.53 -24.82 9.23
C LYS A 181 -16.71 -23.31 9.21
N LEU A 182 -16.51 -22.66 10.35
CA LEU A 182 -16.62 -21.22 10.48
C LEU A 182 -15.31 -20.52 10.09
N ILE A 183 -15.40 -19.60 9.10
CA ILE A 183 -14.27 -18.80 8.62
C ILE A 183 -14.48 -17.35 9.06
N VAL A 184 -13.46 -16.77 9.66
CA VAL A 184 -13.40 -15.33 10.02
C VAL A 184 -12.21 -14.67 9.36
N GLY A 185 -12.25 -13.34 9.21
CA GLY A 185 -11.14 -12.52 8.69
C GLY A 185 -10.42 -11.78 9.82
N TYR A 186 -9.18 -11.37 9.59
CA TYR A 186 -8.44 -10.46 10.47
C TYR A 186 -7.82 -9.30 9.67
N GLY A 187 -8.17 -8.09 10.06
CA GLY A 187 -7.80 -6.83 9.43
C GLY A 187 -8.79 -6.39 8.35
N ALA A 188 -9.30 -5.17 8.47
CA ALA A 188 -10.18 -4.52 7.49
C ALA A 188 -9.55 -3.25 6.89
N PRO A 189 -8.31 -3.30 6.33
CA PRO A 189 -7.76 -2.16 5.59
C PRO A 189 -8.55 -1.91 4.29
N ALA A 190 -8.42 -0.72 3.69
CA ALA A 190 -9.13 -0.35 2.45
C ALA A 190 -8.99 -1.40 1.33
N LYS A 191 -7.80 -1.98 1.17
CA LYS A 191 -7.50 -3.03 0.19
C LYS A 191 -8.34 -4.32 0.31
N VAL A 192 -8.95 -4.58 1.48
CA VAL A 192 -9.86 -5.73 1.66
C VAL A 192 -11.09 -5.61 0.78
N THR A 193 -11.55 -4.40 0.51
CA THR A 193 -12.65 -4.16 -0.43
C THR A 193 -12.30 -4.73 -1.81
N THR A 194 -11.13 -4.38 -2.36
CA THR A 194 -10.65 -4.93 -3.64
C THR A 194 -10.55 -6.45 -3.61
N PHE A 195 -9.92 -7.01 -2.56
CA PHE A 195 -9.82 -8.46 -2.39
C PHE A 195 -11.20 -9.15 -2.41
N CYS A 196 -12.13 -8.66 -1.61
CA CYS A 196 -13.47 -9.24 -1.50
C CYS A 196 -14.26 -9.14 -2.81
N HIS A 197 -14.15 -8.01 -3.55
CA HIS A 197 -14.83 -7.84 -4.84
C HIS A 197 -14.22 -8.72 -5.92
N VAL A 198 -12.91 -8.67 -6.13
CA VAL A 198 -12.22 -9.44 -7.16
C VAL A 198 -12.40 -10.95 -6.95
N PHE A 199 -12.36 -11.41 -5.71
CA PHE A 199 -12.49 -12.84 -5.40
C PHE A 199 -13.95 -13.26 -5.18
N ASN A 200 -14.89 -12.33 -5.20
CA ASN A 200 -16.29 -12.55 -4.91
C ASN A 200 -16.48 -13.30 -3.57
N ILE A 201 -15.90 -12.71 -2.51
CA ILE A 201 -15.98 -13.19 -1.13
C ILE A 201 -16.83 -12.20 -0.34
N GLY A 202 -17.81 -12.69 0.39
CA GLY A 202 -18.75 -11.87 1.16
C GLY A 202 -19.09 -12.48 2.52
N ASN A 203 -20.19 -11.99 3.10
CA ASN A 203 -20.67 -12.40 4.44
C ASN A 203 -21.13 -13.88 4.51
N LYS A 204 -21.40 -14.51 3.37
CA LYS A 204 -21.66 -15.95 3.28
C LYS A 204 -20.39 -16.78 3.35
N ASP A 205 -19.26 -16.22 2.95
CA ASP A 205 -17.94 -16.87 2.91
C ASP A 205 -17.15 -16.62 4.20
N ILE A 206 -17.17 -15.39 4.69
CA ILE A 206 -16.48 -14.93 5.91
C ILE A 206 -17.51 -14.30 6.84
N LYS A 207 -17.70 -14.88 8.02
CA LYS A 207 -18.77 -14.46 8.93
C LYS A 207 -18.52 -13.10 9.56
N TYR A 208 -17.28 -12.84 9.98
CA TYR A 208 -16.86 -11.59 10.62
C TYR A 208 -15.42 -11.24 10.18
N ILE A 209 -15.08 -9.96 10.23
CA ILE A 209 -13.68 -9.51 10.14
C ILE A 209 -13.34 -8.81 11.45
N VAL A 210 -12.24 -9.22 12.07
CA VAL A 210 -11.68 -8.53 13.25
C VAL A 210 -10.82 -7.37 12.81
N ASP A 211 -11.01 -6.19 13.42
CA ASP A 211 -10.09 -5.06 13.24
C ASP A 211 -9.85 -4.37 14.58
N ASP A 212 -8.58 -4.00 14.83
CA ASP A 212 -8.17 -3.35 16.07
C ASP A 212 -8.52 -1.84 16.10
N ASN A 213 -8.98 -1.26 14.98
CA ASN A 213 -9.39 0.12 14.89
C ASN A 213 -10.85 0.29 15.31
N ASP A 214 -11.08 0.97 16.43
CA ASP A 214 -12.42 1.21 17.02
C ASP A 214 -13.36 1.94 16.04
N LEU A 215 -12.85 2.81 15.17
CA LEU A 215 -13.65 3.54 14.18
C LEU A 215 -14.31 2.63 13.14
N LYS A 216 -13.80 1.40 12.96
CA LYS A 216 -14.34 0.40 12.02
C LYS A 216 -15.25 -0.61 12.68
N GLN A 217 -15.11 -0.82 13.98
CA GLN A 217 -15.88 -1.80 14.72
C GLN A 217 -17.38 -1.52 14.64
N ASN A 218 -18.18 -2.59 14.64
CA ASN A 218 -19.63 -2.59 14.45
C ASN A 218 -20.14 -2.06 13.09
N LYS A 219 -19.24 -1.75 12.16
CA LYS A 219 -19.56 -1.39 10.77
C LYS A 219 -19.47 -2.62 9.86
N PHE A 220 -19.73 -2.41 8.58
CA PHE A 220 -19.69 -3.47 7.55
C PHE A 220 -18.70 -3.11 6.45
N THR A 221 -18.12 -4.12 5.81
CA THR A 221 -17.28 -3.92 4.62
C THR A 221 -18.13 -3.40 3.46
N PRO A 222 -17.64 -2.43 2.67
CA PRO A 222 -18.35 -1.91 1.52
C PRO A 222 -18.71 -3.02 0.50
N GLY A 223 -19.97 -3.05 0.05
CA GLY A 223 -20.49 -3.92 -1.01
C GLY A 223 -20.54 -5.41 -0.71
N LYS A 224 -19.82 -5.93 0.29
CA LYS A 224 -19.83 -7.36 0.65
C LYS A 224 -20.43 -7.64 2.03
N ASN A 225 -20.80 -6.60 2.77
CA ASN A 225 -21.57 -6.64 4.01
C ASN A 225 -21.02 -7.61 5.08
N ILE A 226 -19.69 -7.73 5.19
CA ILE A 226 -19.06 -8.51 6.24
C ILE A 226 -18.96 -7.63 7.48
N LYS A 227 -19.55 -8.06 8.60
CA LYS A 227 -19.54 -7.31 9.86
C LYS A 227 -18.14 -7.26 10.45
N ILE A 228 -17.71 -6.05 10.85
CA ILE A 228 -16.41 -5.83 11.50
C ILE A 228 -16.64 -5.87 13.03
N ILE A 229 -15.83 -6.66 13.72
CA ILE A 229 -15.91 -6.86 15.18
C ILE A 229 -14.56 -6.55 15.84
N ASN A 230 -14.58 -6.29 17.13
CA ASN A 230 -13.36 -6.15 17.93
C ASN A 230 -12.75 -7.53 18.30
N PHE A 231 -11.50 -7.50 18.76
CA PHE A 231 -10.78 -8.70 19.12
C PHE A 231 -11.40 -9.45 20.32
N ASN A 232 -11.97 -8.73 21.30
CA ASN A 232 -12.57 -9.36 22.46
C ASN A 232 -13.81 -10.18 22.08
N ARG A 233 -14.62 -9.69 21.13
CA ARG A 233 -15.75 -10.45 20.61
C ARG A 233 -15.31 -11.75 19.90
N LEU A 234 -14.14 -11.74 19.23
CA LEU A 234 -13.60 -12.95 18.60
C LEU A 234 -13.32 -14.07 19.63
N LYS A 235 -12.92 -13.74 20.86
CA LYS A 235 -12.66 -14.73 21.92
C LYS A 235 -13.87 -15.62 22.22
N ASN A 236 -15.06 -15.07 22.06
CA ASN A 236 -16.33 -15.75 22.33
C ASN A 236 -16.90 -16.48 21.10
N ILE A 237 -16.20 -16.47 19.96
CA ILE A 237 -16.65 -17.11 18.73
C ILE A 237 -15.87 -18.40 18.52
N ASN A 238 -16.57 -19.51 18.31
CA ASN A 238 -15.92 -20.75 17.92
C ASN A 238 -15.68 -20.77 16.41
N PHE A 239 -14.46 -20.47 15.96
CA PHE A 239 -14.06 -20.46 14.55
C PHE A 239 -13.02 -21.54 14.27
N ASP A 240 -13.04 -22.07 13.03
CA ASP A 240 -12.09 -23.08 12.56
C ASP A 240 -10.96 -22.51 11.74
N PHE A 241 -11.23 -21.42 11.01
CA PHE A 241 -10.25 -20.75 10.15
C PHE A 241 -10.26 -19.24 10.35
N ILE A 242 -9.08 -18.65 10.27
CA ILE A 242 -8.93 -17.21 10.22
C ILE A 242 -8.08 -16.81 9.01
N ILE A 243 -8.63 -15.94 8.14
CA ILE A 243 -7.92 -15.39 6.97
C ILE A 243 -7.31 -14.05 7.37
N ILE A 244 -5.99 -13.93 7.31
CA ILE A 244 -5.32 -12.64 7.55
C ILE A 244 -5.43 -11.78 6.30
N LEU A 245 -6.37 -10.84 6.31
CA LEU A 245 -6.63 -9.92 5.21
C LEU A 245 -5.65 -8.74 5.22
N ALA A 246 -5.14 -8.35 6.40
CA ALA A 246 -4.00 -7.45 6.55
C ALA A 246 -2.67 -8.22 6.38
N TRP A 247 -2.51 -8.94 5.28
CA TRP A 247 -1.45 -9.93 5.03
C TRP A 247 -0.01 -9.38 5.13
N ASN A 248 0.20 -8.09 4.90
CA ASN A 248 1.49 -7.42 5.10
C ASN A 248 1.93 -7.41 6.58
N PHE A 249 0.99 -7.59 7.51
CA PHE A 249 1.22 -7.77 8.95
C PHE A 249 0.97 -9.23 9.40
N ALA A 250 1.03 -10.20 8.48
CA ALA A 250 0.67 -11.59 8.79
C ALA A 250 1.49 -12.19 9.94
N LYS A 251 2.79 -11.93 10.02
CA LYS A 251 3.66 -12.45 11.08
C LYS A 251 3.23 -11.99 12.48
N PRO A 252 3.15 -10.69 12.79
CA PRO A 252 2.71 -10.23 14.12
C PRO A 252 1.25 -10.61 14.42
N ILE A 253 0.35 -10.59 13.43
CA ILE A 253 -1.04 -11.03 13.62
C ILE A 253 -1.10 -12.52 13.96
N ALA A 254 -0.38 -13.38 13.23
CA ALA A 254 -0.35 -14.81 13.51
C ALA A 254 0.22 -15.13 14.90
N LYS A 255 1.27 -14.40 15.32
CA LYS A 255 1.81 -14.50 16.69
C LYS A 255 0.75 -14.13 17.72
N LYS A 256 0.11 -12.96 17.60
CA LYS A 256 -0.97 -12.49 18.48
C LYS A 256 -2.10 -13.53 18.59
N LEU A 257 -2.53 -14.11 17.46
CA LEU A 257 -3.59 -15.10 17.43
C LEU A 257 -3.19 -16.39 18.18
N LYS A 258 -2.00 -16.92 17.93
CA LYS A 258 -1.49 -18.13 18.62
C LYS A 258 -1.36 -17.92 20.12
N GLU A 259 -0.90 -16.75 20.57
CA GLU A 259 -0.76 -16.42 21.98
C GLU A 259 -2.11 -16.30 22.70
N ASN A 260 -3.12 -15.74 22.06
CA ASN A 260 -4.44 -15.52 22.67
C ASN A 260 -5.39 -16.73 22.58
N PHE A 261 -5.11 -17.69 21.68
CA PHE A 261 -5.96 -18.86 21.44
C PHE A 261 -5.19 -20.18 21.60
N LYS A 262 -4.29 -20.28 22.61
CA LYS A 262 -3.44 -21.46 22.84
C LYS A 262 -4.23 -22.78 22.94
N ASN A 263 -5.40 -22.74 23.55
CA ASN A 263 -6.25 -23.92 23.82
C ASN A 263 -7.29 -24.16 22.71
N LYS A 264 -7.24 -23.41 21.59
CA LYS A 264 -8.20 -23.53 20.49
C LYS A 264 -7.56 -24.10 19.23
N ARG A 265 -8.20 -25.10 18.64
CA ARG A 265 -7.77 -25.66 17.36
C ARG A 265 -8.34 -24.82 16.21
N PHE A 266 -7.50 -24.10 15.49
CA PHE A 266 -7.85 -23.35 14.29
C PHE A 266 -6.67 -23.30 13.32
N LYS A 267 -6.95 -22.93 12.07
CA LYS A 267 -5.93 -22.74 11.03
C LYS A 267 -5.91 -21.31 10.55
N ILE A 268 -4.71 -20.78 10.33
CA ILE A 268 -4.51 -19.42 9.79
C ILE A 268 -4.26 -19.54 8.30
N ILE A 269 -5.02 -18.76 7.51
CA ILE A 269 -4.89 -18.65 6.07
C ILE A 269 -4.23 -17.30 5.75
N ILE A 270 -3.08 -17.32 5.07
CA ILE A 270 -2.39 -16.15 4.57
C ILE A 270 -2.55 -16.16 3.05
N PRO A 271 -3.33 -15.23 2.45
CA PRO A 271 -3.67 -15.28 1.03
C PRO A 271 -2.52 -14.86 0.11
N PHE A 272 -1.60 -13.97 0.57
CA PHE A 272 -0.54 -13.37 -0.25
C PHE A 272 0.82 -13.41 0.45
N PRO A 273 1.94 -13.39 -0.35
CA PRO A 273 2.06 -13.46 -1.82
C PRO A 273 1.75 -14.84 -2.41
N LYS A 274 1.74 -15.88 -1.60
CA LYS A 274 1.32 -17.26 -1.91
C LYS A 274 0.37 -17.72 -0.81
N LEU A 275 -0.69 -18.43 -1.21
CA LEU A 275 -1.60 -19.04 -0.26
C LEU A 275 -0.82 -19.98 0.67
N LYS A 276 -0.90 -19.72 1.98
CA LYS A 276 -0.34 -20.56 3.04
C LYS A 276 -1.40 -20.87 4.07
N ILE A 277 -1.36 -22.07 4.63
CA ILE A 277 -2.19 -22.49 5.76
C ILE A 277 -1.23 -22.95 6.86
N ILE A 278 -1.35 -22.36 8.04
CA ILE A 278 -0.51 -22.64 9.21
C ILE A 278 -1.36 -22.88 10.44
#